data_9adbb47ad2c0b0ab148f1a4eaccf4eac
#
_entry.id   9adbb47ad2c0b0ab148f1a4eaccf4eac
#
_cell.length_a   1.000
_cell.length_b   1.000
_cell.length_c   1.000
_cell.angle_alpha   90.00
_cell.angle_beta   90.00
_cell.angle_gamma   90.00
#
_symmetry.space_group_name_H-M   'P 1'
#
loop_
_entity.id
_entity.type
_entity.pdbx_description
1 polymer ?
#
loop_
_entity_poly.entity_id
_entity_poly.type
_entity_poly.pdbx_seq_one_letter_code
_entity_poly.pdbx_strand_id
1 'polypeptide(L)'
;MVDFYSIICSPYTFYICIISLFYIFRKEISYYLAEKFIVILHEYQKSRRPKRIILVRHGNSVANNNYDILQHTPDNKINLSEKGIEQAKEAGRRLKKLIGNESIQFYVSPYQRTKETYQNILESLKDNYSNCIISSALREQEYGNLQSEMDKQFEEQKKVGEYYYRFKNGESGSDVHSRMSIFLQYLFRRILSIDYNKWDNIIIVSHALTIKYFMMNFLNLPVKEFENMKQLGNAEFWIIEKNEKR
;
A
#
# COMPACT_ATOMS: atom_id res chain seq x y z
N MET A 1 -0.32 46.53 61.50
CA MET A 1 0.62 46.55 60.35
C MET A 1 1.23 45.15 60.28
N VAL A 2 0.78 44.36 59.35
CA VAL A 2 1.31 43.00 59.18
C VAL A 2 2.66 43.17 58.46
N ASP A 3 3.70 42.69 59.09
CA ASP A 3 5.09 42.86 58.62
C ASP A 3 5.28 42.04 57.33
N PHE A 4 5.39 42.72 56.20
CA PHE A 4 5.48 42.12 54.88
C PHE A 4 6.73 41.22 54.74
N TYR A 5 7.78 41.44 55.54
CA TYR A 5 8.96 40.61 55.60
C TYR A 5 8.77 39.26 56.27
N SER A 6 7.79 39.12 57.18
CA SER A 6 7.49 37.87 57.87
C SER A 6 6.75 36.86 56.98
N ILE A 7 6.11 37.35 55.94
CA ILE A 7 5.37 36.50 54.96
C ILE A 7 6.32 35.91 53.93
N ILE A 8 7.36 36.67 53.54
CA ILE A 8 8.35 36.26 52.51
C ILE A 8 9.38 35.26 53.06
N CYS A 9 9.69 35.31 54.36
CA CYS A 9 10.63 34.43 55.04
C CYS A 9 10.01 33.29 55.83
N SER A 10 8.71 33.03 55.66
CA SER A 10 8.05 31.90 56.33
C SER A 10 8.58 30.56 55.75
N PRO A 11 8.88 29.58 56.59
CA PRO A 11 9.21 28.22 56.13
C PRO A 11 8.22 27.67 55.13
N TYR A 12 6.94 28.02 55.24
CA TYR A 12 5.86 27.60 54.35
C TYR A 12 5.99 28.19 52.95
N THR A 13 6.40 29.48 52.80
CA THR A 13 6.61 30.09 51.50
C THR A 13 7.81 29.46 50.79
N PHE A 14 8.86 29.13 51.52
CA PHE A 14 10.03 28.43 51.05
C PHE A 14 9.68 27.03 50.53
N TYR A 15 8.89 26.25 51.24
CA TYR A 15 8.39 24.94 50.83
C TYR A 15 7.49 25.03 49.60
N ILE A 16 6.61 26.02 49.54
CA ILE A 16 5.74 26.22 48.34
C ILE A 16 6.60 26.55 47.11
N CYS A 17 7.63 27.41 47.26
CA CYS A 17 8.56 27.73 46.17
C CYS A 17 9.33 26.50 45.71
N ILE A 18 9.82 25.65 46.61
CA ILE A 18 10.53 24.40 46.25
C ILE A 18 9.58 23.43 45.52
N ILE A 19 8.38 23.23 46.01
CA ILE A 19 7.38 22.34 45.39
C ILE A 19 7.00 22.87 44.00
N SER A 20 6.82 24.19 43.88
CA SER A 20 6.48 24.81 42.57
C SER A 20 7.64 24.69 41.59
N LEU A 21 8.89 24.94 42.01
CA LEU A 21 10.08 24.74 41.20
C LEU A 21 10.26 23.28 40.80
N PHE A 22 10.06 22.34 41.73
CA PHE A 22 10.12 20.92 41.43
C PHE A 22 9.03 20.48 40.40
N TYR A 23 7.80 21.02 40.51
CA TYR A 23 6.74 20.77 39.59
C TYR A 23 7.02 21.33 38.19
N ILE A 24 7.57 22.58 38.12
CA ILE A 24 7.99 23.22 36.87
C ILE A 24 9.12 22.42 36.23
N PHE A 25 10.17 22.08 37.01
CA PHE A 25 11.29 21.29 36.51
C PHE A 25 10.87 19.92 35.98
N ARG A 26 9.96 19.24 36.71
CA ARG A 26 9.42 17.95 36.28
C ARG A 26 8.64 18.08 34.98
N LYS A 27 7.89 19.17 34.80
CA LYS A 27 7.11 19.45 33.59
C LYS A 27 8.06 19.72 32.41
N GLU A 28 9.06 20.55 32.57
CA GLU A 28 10.07 20.86 31.55
C GLU A 28 10.87 19.61 31.13
N ILE A 29 11.31 18.80 32.10
CA ILE A 29 11.97 17.52 31.83
C ILE A 29 11.05 16.57 31.05
N SER A 30 9.76 16.50 31.45
CA SER A 30 8.78 15.66 30.76
C SER A 30 8.58 16.09 29.32
N TYR A 31 8.46 17.40 29.05
CA TYR A 31 8.36 17.93 27.69
C TYR A 31 9.61 17.63 26.86
N TYR A 32 10.79 17.88 27.42
CA TYR A 32 12.07 17.60 26.76
C TYR A 32 12.21 16.12 26.40
N LEU A 33 11.87 15.20 27.33
CA LEU A 33 11.92 13.76 27.09
C LEU A 33 10.89 13.33 26.03
N ALA A 34 9.69 13.90 26.06
CA ALA A 34 8.66 13.64 25.06
C ALA A 34 9.10 14.10 23.66
N GLU A 35 9.67 15.28 23.55
CA GLU A 35 10.22 15.80 22.29
C GLU A 35 11.33 14.89 21.74
N LYS A 36 12.29 14.51 22.59
CA LYS A 36 13.37 13.58 22.20
C LYS A 36 12.80 12.21 21.77
N PHE A 37 11.80 11.70 22.48
CA PHE A 37 11.15 10.45 22.13
C PHE A 37 10.46 10.54 20.78
N ILE A 38 9.75 11.64 20.49
CA ILE A 38 9.11 11.89 19.18
C ILE A 38 10.15 11.89 18.06
N VAL A 39 11.29 12.55 18.25
CA VAL A 39 12.38 12.58 17.26
C VAL A 39 12.93 11.16 17.02
N ILE A 40 13.22 10.42 18.08
CA ILE A 40 13.70 9.03 17.99
C ILE A 40 12.67 8.14 17.26
N LEU A 41 11.39 8.28 17.60
CA LEU A 41 10.32 7.54 16.96
C LEU A 41 10.20 7.88 15.46
N HIS A 42 10.32 9.17 15.12
CA HIS A 42 10.30 9.62 13.73
C HIS A 42 11.47 9.03 12.92
N GLU A 43 12.70 9.10 13.45
CA GLU A 43 13.88 8.52 12.79
C GLU A 43 13.76 6.99 12.67
N TYR A 44 13.23 6.32 13.69
CA TYR A 44 12.93 4.90 13.63
C TYR A 44 11.94 4.58 12.49
N GLN A 45 10.81 5.29 12.43
CA GLN A 45 9.82 5.11 11.37
C GLN A 45 10.41 5.38 9.97
N LYS A 46 11.22 6.42 9.84
CA LYS A 46 11.92 6.77 8.60
C LYS A 46 12.89 5.65 8.16
N SER A 47 13.60 5.05 9.12
CA SER A 47 14.54 3.96 8.87
C SER A 47 13.86 2.66 8.44
N ARG A 48 12.58 2.46 8.81
CA ARG A 48 11.78 1.26 8.47
C ARG A 48 11.19 1.30 7.07
N ARG A 49 11.10 2.49 6.44
CA ARG A 49 10.51 2.61 5.10
C ARG A 49 11.33 1.85 4.08
N PRO A 50 10.70 1.07 3.18
CA PRO A 50 11.40 0.43 2.08
C PRO A 50 11.98 1.49 1.14
N LYS A 51 12.98 1.13 0.38
CA LYS A 51 13.54 1.99 -0.67
C LYS A 51 12.50 2.20 -1.77
N ARG A 52 11.77 1.11 -2.12
CA ARG A 52 10.77 1.13 -3.20
C ARG A 52 9.52 0.33 -2.84
N ILE A 53 8.36 0.83 -3.28
CA ILE A 53 7.14 0.06 -3.44
C ILE A 53 6.88 -0.03 -4.94
N ILE A 54 6.83 -1.25 -5.49
CA ILE A 54 6.71 -1.52 -6.91
C ILE A 54 5.37 -2.20 -7.16
N LEU A 55 4.52 -1.59 -7.98
CA LEU A 55 3.18 -2.07 -8.32
C LEU A 55 3.23 -2.71 -9.69
N VAL A 56 3.04 -4.01 -9.78
CA VAL A 56 3.15 -4.80 -11.02
C VAL A 56 1.76 -5.30 -11.42
N ARG A 57 1.32 -4.98 -12.64
CA ARG A 57 0.15 -5.61 -13.25
C ARG A 57 0.50 -7.01 -13.76
N HIS A 58 -0.41 -7.97 -13.62
CA HIS A 58 -0.26 -9.31 -14.20
C HIS A 58 0.05 -9.26 -15.72
N GLY A 59 0.74 -10.26 -16.24
CA GLY A 59 0.98 -10.48 -17.66
C GLY A 59 -0.32 -10.68 -18.44
N ASN A 60 -0.27 -10.67 -19.78
CA ASN A 60 -1.43 -10.93 -20.61
C ASN A 60 -2.09 -12.26 -20.22
N SER A 61 -3.41 -12.25 -19.94
CA SER A 61 -4.17 -13.45 -19.59
C SER A 61 -4.97 -13.96 -20.80
N VAL A 62 -5.41 -15.21 -20.71
CA VAL A 62 -6.28 -15.80 -21.75
C VAL A 62 -7.53 -14.96 -21.95
N ALA A 63 -8.10 -14.40 -20.86
CA ALA A 63 -9.27 -13.53 -20.95
C ALA A 63 -8.99 -12.17 -21.62
N ASN A 64 -7.74 -11.67 -21.59
CA ASN A 64 -7.41 -10.45 -22.33
C ASN A 64 -7.48 -10.64 -23.86
N ASN A 65 -7.37 -11.87 -24.33
CA ASN A 65 -7.47 -12.22 -25.76
C ASN A 65 -8.89 -12.64 -26.16
N ASN A 66 -9.66 -13.22 -25.24
CA ASN A 66 -11.03 -13.65 -25.46
C ASN A 66 -11.85 -13.53 -24.16
N TYR A 67 -12.70 -12.50 -24.08
CA TYR A 67 -13.57 -12.25 -22.94
C TYR A 67 -14.66 -13.28 -22.72
N ASP A 68 -15.07 -14.03 -23.78
CA ASP A 68 -16.16 -15.02 -23.67
C ASP A 68 -15.82 -16.13 -22.67
N ILE A 69 -14.54 -16.39 -22.44
CA ILE A 69 -14.10 -17.37 -21.44
C ILE A 69 -14.63 -17.05 -20.02
N LEU A 70 -14.87 -15.79 -19.72
CA LEU A 70 -15.38 -15.34 -18.41
C LEU A 70 -16.85 -15.69 -18.19
N GLN A 71 -17.59 -16.04 -19.25
CA GLN A 71 -18.97 -16.55 -19.15
C GLN A 71 -19.02 -18.00 -18.64
N HIS A 72 -17.91 -18.74 -18.71
CA HIS A 72 -17.84 -20.17 -18.39
C HIS A 72 -16.77 -20.51 -17.36
N THR A 73 -15.79 -19.62 -17.16
CA THR A 73 -14.66 -19.83 -16.23
C THR A 73 -14.63 -18.70 -15.21
N PRO A 74 -14.59 -19.02 -13.91
CA PRO A 74 -14.45 -18.01 -12.86
C PRO A 74 -13.18 -17.17 -13.07
N ASP A 75 -13.28 -15.85 -12.93
CA ASP A 75 -12.19 -14.91 -13.21
C ASP A 75 -10.92 -15.20 -12.40
N ASN A 76 -11.06 -15.67 -11.16
CA ASN A 76 -9.92 -16.02 -10.32
C ASN A 76 -9.13 -17.24 -10.81
N LYS A 77 -9.65 -18.04 -11.72
CA LYS A 77 -9.02 -19.23 -12.29
C LYS A 77 -8.38 -18.99 -13.66
N ILE A 78 -8.51 -17.79 -14.21
CA ILE A 78 -7.96 -17.46 -15.53
C ILE A 78 -6.43 -17.39 -15.47
N ASN A 79 -5.80 -18.17 -16.36
CA ASN A 79 -4.34 -18.27 -16.48
C ASN A 79 -3.74 -17.13 -17.34
N LEU A 80 -2.43 -16.98 -17.31
CA LEU A 80 -1.69 -16.23 -18.30
C LEU A 80 -1.79 -16.91 -19.68
N SER A 81 -1.68 -16.11 -20.73
CA SER A 81 -1.37 -16.61 -22.07
C SER A 81 0.15 -16.85 -22.19
N GLU A 82 0.59 -17.54 -23.24
CA GLU A 82 2.04 -17.70 -23.56
C GLU A 82 2.73 -16.33 -23.62
N LYS A 83 2.11 -15.37 -24.29
CA LYS A 83 2.57 -13.97 -24.33
C LYS A 83 2.73 -13.40 -22.91
N GLY A 84 1.78 -13.66 -22.01
CA GLY A 84 1.81 -13.17 -20.63
C GLY A 84 2.94 -13.76 -19.81
N ILE A 85 3.27 -15.04 -20.04
CA ILE A 85 4.42 -15.70 -19.41
C ILE A 85 5.73 -14.99 -19.82
N GLU A 86 5.94 -14.76 -21.11
CA GLU A 86 7.14 -14.06 -21.57
C GLU A 86 7.23 -12.60 -21.08
N GLN A 87 6.08 -11.90 -21.03
CA GLN A 87 6.00 -10.57 -20.43
C GLN A 87 6.41 -10.58 -18.95
N ALA A 88 5.95 -11.57 -18.18
CA ALA A 88 6.29 -11.70 -16.76
C ALA A 88 7.77 -12.00 -16.53
N LYS A 89 8.38 -12.88 -17.37
CA LYS A 89 9.84 -13.14 -17.35
C LYS A 89 10.64 -11.88 -17.67
N GLU A 90 10.22 -11.10 -18.67
CA GLU A 90 10.90 -9.83 -19.00
C GLU A 90 10.75 -8.80 -17.88
N ALA A 91 9.58 -8.71 -17.25
CA ALA A 91 9.39 -7.89 -16.04
C ALA A 91 10.36 -8.30 -14.93
N GLY A 92 10.55 -9.61 -14.72
CA GLY A 92 11.53 -10.15 -13.77
C GLY A 92 12.95 -9.71 -14.07
N ARG A 93 13.39 -9.79 -15.34
CA ARG A 93 14.74 -9.31 -15.77
C ARG A 93 14.91 -7.80 -15.53
N ARG A 94 13.89 -7.01 -15.84
CA ARG A 94 13.91 -5.54 -15.61
C ARG A 94 13.96 -5.21 -14.12
N LEU A 95 13.19 -5.93 -13.30
CA LEU A 95 13.22 -5.78 -11.83
C LEU A 95 14.60 -6.17 -11.28
N LYS A 96 15.21 -7.26 -11.74
CA LYS A 96 16.57 -7.64 -11.31
C LYS A 96 17.61 -6.56 -11.59
N LYS A 97 17.54 -5.92 -12.77
CA LYS A 97 18.43 -4.78 -13.09
C LYS A 97 18.20 -3.59 -12.16
N LEU A 98 16.94 -3.35 -11.74
CA LEU A 98 16.59 -2.23 -10.89
C LEU A 98 17.04 -2.43 -9.43
N ILE A 99 16.80 -3.62 -8.88
CA ILE A 99 16.94 -3.87 -7.44
C ILE A 99 18.22 -4.65 -7.07
N GLY A 100 18.90 -5.25 -8.04
CA GLY A 100 20.11 -6.06 -7.78
C GLY A 100 19.83 -7.23 -6.84
N ASN A 101 20.58 -7.30 -5.73
CA ASN A 101 20.46 -8.36 -4.71
C ASN A 101 19.72 -7.89 -3.44
N GLU A 102 19.01 -6.78 -3.50
CA GLU A 102 18.24 -6.25 -2.37
C GLU A 102 17.12 -7.21 -1.95
N SER A 103 16.73 -7.13 -0.68
CA SER A 103 15.66 -7.95 -0.10
C SER A 103 14.27 -7.53 -0.60
N ILE A 104 13.34 -8.51 -0.70
CA ILE A 104 12.03 -8.30 -1.32
C ILE A 104 10.91 -8.90 -0.45
N GLN A 105 9.89 -8.09 -0.16
CA GLN A 105 8.59 -8.59 0.30
C GLN A 105 7.59 -8.53 -0.85
N PHE A 106 7.08 -9.69 -1.26
CA PHE A 106 5.98 -9.76 -2.21
C PHE A 106 4.62 -9.76 -1.52
N TYR A 107 3.67 -9.03 -2.12
CA TYR A 107 2.25 -9.14 -1.89
C TYR A 107 1.57 -9.48 -3.21
N VAL A 108 0.84 -10.56 -3.27
CA VAL A 108 0.30 -11.10 -4.53
C VAL A 108 -1.20 -11.30 -4.41
N SER A 109 -1.95 -10.91 -5.43
CA SER A 109 -3.37 -11.24 -5.56
C SER A 109 -3.58 -12.76 -5.59
N PRO A 110 -4.70 -13.28 -5.05
CA PRO A 110 -4.98 -14.72 -5.07
C PRO A 110 -5.33 -15.29 -6.45
N TYR A 111 -5.53 -14.44 -7.47
CA TYR A 111 -5.93 -14.85 -8.81
C TYR A 111 -4.81 -15.58 -9.54
N GLN A 112 -5.17 -16.57 -10.37
CA GLN A 112 -4.20 -17.46 -11.01
C GLN A 112 -3.19 -16.69 -11.86
N ARG A 113 -3.65 -15.77 -12.73
CA ARG A 113 -2.79 -14.94 -13.59
C ARG A 113 -1.75 -14.11 -12.81
N THR A 114 -2.08 -13.66 -11.60
CA THR A 114 -1.13 -12.92 -10.75
C THR A 114 -0.13 -13.82 -10.06
N LYS A 115 -0.54 -15.03 -9.65
CA LYS A 115 0.38 -16.04 -9.10
C LYS A 115 1.39 -16.49 -10.15
N GLU A 116 0.93 -16.76 -11.37
CA GLU A 116 1.81 -17.13 -12.49
C GLU A 116 2.75 -15.98 -12.86
N THR A 117 2.26 -14.73 -12.86
CA THR A 117 3.12 -13.55 -13.05
C THR A 117 4.21 -13.48 -11.99
N TYR A 118 3.85 -13.64 -10.71
CA TYR A 118 4.80 -13.68 -9.60
C TYR A 118 5.83 -14.80 -9.77
N GLN A 119 5.42 -16.02 -10.11
CA GLN A 119 6.30 -17.17 -10.28
C GLN A 119 7.34 -16.91 -11.39
N ASN A 120 6.91 -16.39 -12.54
CA ASN A 120 7.80 -16.06 -13.65
C ASN A 120 8.75 -14.87 -13.34
N ILE A 121 8.30 -13.88 -12.58
CA ILE A 121 9.17 -12.81 -12.06
C ILE A 121 10.22 -13.38 -11.11
N LEU A 122 9.82 -14.29 -10.23
CA LEU A 122 10.69 -14.88 -9.21
C LEU A 122 11.85 -15.66 -9.81
N GLU A 123 11.72 -16.26 -11.01
CA GLU A 123 12.82 -16.93 -11.71
C GLU A 123 14.08 -16.05 -11.85
N SER A 124 13.89 -14.76 -12.15
CA SER A 124 14.99 -13.79 -12.25
C SER A 124 15.49 -13.27 -10.90
N LEU A 125 14.70 -13.42 -9.84
CA LEU A 125 14.95 -12.89 -8.50
C LEU A 125 15.22 -14.02 -7.46
N LYS A 126 15.44 -15.25 -7.88
CA LYS A 126 15.59 -16.42 -7.02
C LYS A 126 16.72 -16.31 -5.98
N ASP A 127 17.76 -15.54 -6.31
CA ASP A 127 18.91 -15.33 -5.43
C ASP A 127 18.69 -14.20 -4.41
N ASN A 128 17.58 -13.46 -4.52
CA ASN A 128 17.24 -12.42 -3.59
C ASN A 128 16.57 -13.03 -2.35
N TYR A 129 16.94 -12.54 -1.15
CA TYR A 129 16.16 -12.88 0.04
C TYR A 129 14.75 -12.32 -0.09
N SER A 130 13.76 -13.21 -0.15
CA SER A 130 12.38 -12.83 -0.43
C SER A 130 11.36 -13.58 0.43
N ASN A 131 10.20 -12.97 0.62
CA ASN A 131 9.03 -13.57 1.24
C ASN A 131 7.79 -13.19 0.42
N CYS A 132 6.73 -14.00 0.48
CA CYS A 132 5.50 -13.77 -0.26
C CYS A 132 4.26 -13.90 0.64
N ILE A 133 3.36 -12.94 0.54
CA ILE A 133 2.06 -12.95 1.19
C ILE A 133 0.98 -12.85 0.11
N ILE A 134 0.08 -13.85 0.07
CA ILE A 134 -1.12 -13.79 -0.77
C ILE A 134 -2.18 -12.97 -0.03
N SER A 135 -2.71 -11.92 -0.68
CA SER A 135 -3.70 -11.03 -0.08
C SER A 135 -4.96 -10.94 -0.93
N SER A 136 -6.11 -11.33 -0.36
CA SER A 136 -7.42 -11.21 -1.02
C SER A 136 -7.83 -9.77 -1.31
N ALA A 137 -7.28 -8.82 -0.56
CA ALA A 137 -7.51 -7.39 -0.82
C ALA A 137 -6.96 -6.94 -2.18
N LEU A 138 -5.98 -7.66 -2.75
CA LEU A 138 -5.35 -7.34 -4.04
C LEU A 138 -6.05 -7.97 -5.26
N ARG A 139 -7.20 -8.65 -5.09
CA ARG A 139 -7.98 -9.20 -6.21
C ARG A 139 -8.45 -8.09 -7.15
N GLU A 140 -8.79 -8.44 -8.39
CA GLU A 140 -9.40 -7.46 -9.31
C GLU A 140 -10.81 -7.08 -8.85
N GLN A 141 -11.36 -6.00 -9.39
CA GLN A 141 -12.77 -5.67 -9.20
C GLN A 141 -13.63 -6.85 -9.66
N GLU A 142 -14.60 -7.21 -8.86
CA GLU A 142 -15.55 -8.26 -9.22
C GLU A 142 -16.62 -7.70 -10.16
N TYR A 143 -16.65 -8.21 -11.38
CA TYR A 143 -17.63 -7.82 -12.41
C TYR A 143 -18.88 -8.71 -12.39
N GLY A 144 -19.04 -9.53 -11.37
CA GLY A 144 -20.14 -10.49 -11.21
C GLY A 144 -19.74 -11.93 -11.50
N ASN A 145 -20.61 -12.85 -11.11
CA ASN A 145 -20.42 -14.28 -11.33
C ASN A 145 -20.62 -14.63 -12.79
N LEU A 146 -19.63 -15.29 -13.43
CA LEU A 146 -19.69 -15.70 -14.83
C LEU A 146 -20.18 -14.54 -15.71
N GLN A 147 -19.39 -13.55 -15.85
CA GLN A 147 -19.60 -12.21 -16.41
C GLN A 147 -20.44 -12.21 -17.71
N SER A 148 -21.75 -12.14 -17.56
CA SER A 148 -22.71 -12.03 -18.65
C SER A 148 -23.12 -10.57 -18.88
N GLU A 149 -23.56 -10.22 -20.09
CA GLU A 149 -24.06 -8.89 -20.45
C GLU A 149 -23.07 -7.74 -20.17
N MET A 150 -21.76 -8.02 -20.26
CA MET A 150 -20.72 -7.06 -19.89
C MET A 150 -20.76 -5.79 -20.73
N ASP A 151 -21.02 -5.89 -22.04
CA ASP A 151 -21.10 -4.72 -22.93
C ASP A 151 -22.16 -3.72 -22.45
N LYS A 152 -23.35 -4.22 -22.08
CA LYS A 152 -24.42 -3.39 -21.54
C LYS A 152 -24.02 -2.73 -20.21
N GLN A 153 -23.39 -3.49 -19.32
CA GLN A 153 -22.94 -2.98 -18.04
C GLN A 153 -21.85 -1.92 -18.20
N PHE A 154 -20.92 -2.08 -19.13
CA PHE A 154 -19.92 -1.06 -19.44
C PHE A 154 -20.54 0.21 -20.05
N GLU A 155 -21.57 0.11 -20.89
CA GLU A 155 -22.27 1.29 -21.37
C GLU A 155 -23.03 2.03 -20.25
N GLU A 156 -23.57 1.31 -19.29
CA GLU A 156 -24.17 1.90 -18.09
C GLU A 156 -23.11 2.56 -17.20
N GLN A 157 -21.95 1.91 -17.02
CA GLN A 157 -20.82 2.44 -16.27
C GLN A 157 -20.34 3.78 -16.84
N LYS A 158 -20.25 3.93 -18.17
CA LYS A 158 -19.87 5.20 -18.80
C LYS A 158 -20.79 6.37 -18.42
N LYS A 159 -22.07 6.09 -18.15
CA LYS A 159 -23.07 7.12 -17.76
C LYS A 159 -22.97 7.48 -16.28
N VAL A 160 -22.62 6.51 -15.42
CA VAL A 160 -22.58 6.67 -13.95
C VAL A 160 -21.19 7.10 -13.46
N GLY A 161 -20.14 6.72 -14.19
CA GLY A 161 -18.73 6.88 -13.80
C GLY A 161 -18.12 5.59 -13.24
N GLU A 162 -16.82 5.39 -13.51
CA GLU A 162 -16.05 4.19 -13.12
C GLU A 162 -16.06 3.98 -11.61
N TYR A 163 -16.01 5.06 -10.84
CA TYR A 163 -15.94 5.00 -9.38
C TYR A 163 -17.25 4.56 -8.72
N TYR A 164 -18.40 5.01 -9.22
CA TYR A 164 -19.69 4.82 -8.55
C TYR A 164 -20.51 3.65 -9.10
N TYR A 165 -20.30 3.26 -10.35
CA TYR A 165 -21.06 2.18 -10.96
C TYR A 165 -20.79 0.84 -10.25
N ARG A 166 -21.88 0.15 -9.89
CA ARG A 166 -21.82 -1.21 -9.32
C ARG A 166 -22.23 -2.22 -10.36
N PHE A 167 -21.33 -3.17 -10.64
CA PHE A 167 -21.65 -4.30 -11.50
C PHE A 167 -22.66 -5.23 -10.84
N LYS A 168 -23.52 -5.85 -11.66
CA LYS A 168 -24.53 -6.79 -11.18
C LYS A 168 -23.85 -7.98 -10.51
N ASN A 169 -24.20 -8.24 -9.26
CA ASN A 169 -23.54 -9.23 -8.40
C ASN A 169 -22.02 -9.04 -8.23
N GLY A 170 -21.55 -7.83 -8.39
CA GLY A 170 -20.14 -7.47 -8.31
C GLY A 170 -19.84 -6.26 -7.41
N GLU A 171 -18.64 -5.75 -7.54
CA GLU A 171 -18.15 -4.57 -6.82
C GLU A 171 -18.41 -3.29 -7.63
N SER A 172 -18.59 -2.17 -6.92
CA SER A 172 -18.34 -0.84 -7.46
C SER A 172 -16.88 -0.45 -7.32
N GLY A 173 -16.45 0.60 -8.02
CA GLY A 173 -15.12 1.17 -7.81
C GLY A 173 -14.91 1.64 -6.38
N SER A 174 -15.94 2.20 -5.72
CA SER A 174 -15.86 2.61 -4.31
C SER A 174 -15.61 1.44 -3.34
N ASP A 175 -16.08 0.22 -3.65
CA ASP A 175 -15.76 -0.96 -2.84
C ASP A 175 -14.28 -1.33 -2.96
N VAL A 176 -13.75 -1.30 -4.19
CA VAL A 176 -12.31 -1.53 -4.43
C VAL A 176 -11.46 -0.47 -3.73
N HIS A 177 -11.85 0.79 -3.82
CA HIS A 177 -11.20 1.90 -3.11
C HIS A 177 -11.16 1.65 -1.60
N SER A 178 -12.29 1.25 -1.00
CA SER A 178 -12.40 0.97 0.43
C SER A 178 -11.48 -0.17 0.87
N ARG A 179 -11.45 -1.30 0.14
CA ARG A 179 -10.54 -2.40 0.49
C ARG A 179 -9.07 -2.08 0.26
N MET A 180 -8.75 -1.18 -0.67
CA MET A 180 -7.38 -0.69 -0.85
C MET A 180 -6.95 0.23 0.29
N SER A 181 -7.85 1.04 0.83
CA SER A 181 -7.57 1.84 2.03
C SER A 181 -7.21 0.94 3.23
N ILE A 182 -7.96 -0.13 3.44
CA ILE A 182 -7.68 -1.13 4.50
C ILE A 182 -6.33 -1.84 4.23
N PHE A 183 -6.06 -2.21 2.98
CA PHE A 183 -4.79 -2.84 2.62
C PHE A 183 -3.60 -1.91 2.87
N LEU A 184 -3.68 -0.63 2.51
CA LEU A 184 -2.64 0.36 2.77
C LEU A 184 -2.39 0.55 4.27
N GLN A 185 -3.43 0.64 5.09
CA GLN A 185 -3.30 0.72 6.54
C GLN A 185 -2.58 -0.53 7.10
N TYR A 186 -2.96 -1.71 6.64
CA TYR A 186 -2.28 -2.96 7.01
C TYR A 186 -0.80 -2.93 6.58
N LEU A 187 -0.52 -2.54 5.33
CA LEU A 187 0.83 -2.48 4.77
C LEU A 187 1.73 -1.53 5.58
N PHE A 188 1.27 -0.30 5.82
CA PHE A 188 2.06 0.67 6.59
C PHE A 188 2.24 0.26 8.05
N ARG A 189 1.22 -0.30 8.69
CA ARG A 189 1.37 -0.85 10.04
C ARG A 189 2.42 -1.95 10.08
N ARG A 190 2.46 -2.83 9.08
CA ARG A 190 3.48 -3.89 8.97
C ARG A 190 4.88 -3.31 8.77
N ILE A 191 5.05 -2.36 7.86
CA ILE A 191 6.35 -1.70 7.61
C ILE A 191 6.90 -1.07 8.89
N LEU A 192 6.04 -0.46 9.71
CA LEU A 192 6.44 0.25 10.93
C LEU A 192 6.54 -0.65 12.17
N SER A 193 6.08 -1.90 12.11
CA SER A 193 6.12 -2.83 13.24
C SER A 193 7.57 -3.25 13.58
N ILE A 194 7.87 -3.32 14.87
CA ILE A 194 9.17 -3.79 15.40
C ILE A 194 9.42 -5.25 15.04
N ASP A 195 8.37 -6.08 15.08
CA ASP A 195 8.44 -7.52 14.86
C ASP A 195 8.48 -7.92 13.37
N TYR A 196 8.45 -6.94 12.47
CA TYR A 196 8.46 -7.20 11.04
C TYR A 196 9.85 -6.96 10.45
N ASN A 197 10.33 -7.91 9.66
CA ASN A 197 11.60 -7.76 8.96
C ASN A 197 11.60 -6.49 8.09
N LYS A 198 12.72 -5.76 8.14
CA LYS A 198 12.92 -4.65 7.23
C LYS A 198 13.21 -5.20 5.84
N TRP A 199 12.49 -4.71 4.84
CA TRP A 199 12.65 -5.06 3.44
C TRP A 199 13.12 -3.84 2.65
N ASP A 200 14.04 -4.05 1.72
CA ASP A 200 14.49 -2.97 0.82
C ASP A 200 13.40 -2.62 -0.19
N ASN A 201 12.71 -3.63 -0.72
CA ASN A 201 11.67 -3.47 -1.72
C ASN A 201 10.39 -4.19 -1.32
N ILE A 202 9.26 -3.57 -1.62
CA ILE A 202 7.94 -4.20 -1.58
C ILE A 202 7.43 -4.28 -3.01
N ILE A 203 7.15 -5.50 -3.49
CA ILE A 203 6.59 -5.73 -4.83
C ILE A 203 5.16 -6.24 -4.67
N ILE A 204 4.22 -5.52 -5.27
CA ILE A 204 2.79 -5.84 -5.24
C ILE A 204 2.36 -6.28 -6.62
N VAL A 205 2.00 -7.57 -6.78
CA VAL A 205 1.52 -8.13 -8.05
C VAL A 205 0.00 -8.19 -8.02
N SER A 206 -0.65 -7.40 -8.85
CA SER A 206 -2.09 -7.21 -8.84
C SER A 206 -2.63 -6.93 -10.25
N HIS A 207 -3.72 -6.19 -10.35
CA HIS A 207 -4.51 -5.96 -11.56
C HIS A 207 -4.57 -4.46 -11.87
N ALA A 208 -4.91 -4.13 -13.11
CA ALA A 208 -4.86 -2.76 -13.60
C ALA A 208 -5.69 -1.79 -12.76
N LEU A 209 -6.96 -2.14 -12.52
CA LEU A 209 -7.87 -1.26 -11.80
C LEU A 209 -7.57 -1.23 -10.29
N THR A 210 -7.25 -2.38 -9.70
CA THR A 210 -6.83 -2.44 -8.29
C THR A 210 -5.59 -1.59 -8.02
N ILE A 211 -4.61 -1.58 -8.94
CA ILE A 211 -3.42 -0.72 -8.86
C ILE A 211 -3.81 0.77 -8.98
N LYS A 212 -4.75 1.12 -9.86
CA LYS A 212 -5.28 2.49 -9.94
C LYS A 212 -5.86 2.95 -8.60
N TYR A 213 -6.69 2.11 -7.95
CA TYR A 213 -7.25 2.41 -6.63
C TYR A 213 -6.21 2.44 -5.51
N PHE A 214 -5.16 1.61 -5.59
CA PHE A 214 -4.02 1.72 -4.70
C PHE A 214 -3.39 3.13 -4.81
N MET A 215 -3.12 3.60 -6.03
CA MET A 215 -2.53 4.92 -6.26
C MET A 215 -3.48 6.05 -5.86
N MET A 216 -4.78 5.91 -6.11
CA MET A 216 -5.79 6.88 -5.65
C MET A 216 -5.72 7.09 -4.14
N ASN A 217 -5.68 6.00 -3.37
CA ASN A 217 -5.55 6.06 -1.91
C ASN A 217 -4.17 6.60 -1.48
N PHE A 218 -3.10 6.11 -2.11
CA PHE A 218 -1.73 6.46 -1.74
C PHE A 218 -1.44 7.95 -1.95
N LEU A 219 -1.94 8.53 -3.04
CA LEU A 219 -1.77 9.94 -3.41
C LEU A 219 -2.93 10.83 -2.94
N ASN A 220 -3.96 10.25 -2.32
CA ASN A 220 -5.20 10.93 -1.92
C ASN A 220 -5.84 11.72 -3.10
N LEU A 221 -5.98 11.06 -4.25
CA LEU A 221 -6.51 11.69 -5.45
C LEU A 221 -8.05 11.80 -5.40
N PRO A 222 -8.63 12.92 -5.87
CA PRO A 222 -10.05 13.04 -6.07
C PRO A 222 -10.52 12.14 -7.24
N VAL A 223 -11.81 11.76 -7.25
CA VAL A 223 -12.40 10.86 -8.26
C VAL A 223 -12.11 11.32 -9.70
N LYS A 224 -12.23 12.63 -9.98
CA LYS A 224 -11.97 13.19 -11.31
C LYS A 224 -10.53 12.91 -11.80
N GLU A 225 -9.54 13.01 -10.92
CA GLU A 225 -8.14 12.74 -11.28
C GLU A 225 -7.90 11.25 -11.45
N PHE A 226 -8.52 10.42 -10.59
CA PHE A 226 -8.50 8.97 -10.71
C PHE A 226 -9.05 8.50 -12.06
N GLU A 227 -10.22 8.99 -12.50
CA GLU A 227 -10.83 8.58 -13.78
C GLU A 227 -9.93 8.92 -14.98
N ASN A 228 -9.16 9.99 -14.92
CA ASN A 228 -8.21 10.39 -15.95
C ASN A 228 -6.86 9.63 -15.90
N MET A 229 -6.61 8.86 -14.84
CA MET A 229 -5.36 8.12 -14.68
C MET A 229 -5.29 6.96 -15.68
N LYS A 230 -4.19 6.88 -16.45
CA LYS A 230 -3.92 5.74 -17.33
C LYS A 230 -3.72 4.47 -16.52
N GLN A 231 -4.18 3.36 -17.07
CA GLN A 231 -3.93 2.03 -16.51
C GLN A 231 -2.54 1.53 -16.96
N LEU A 232 -1.93 0.70 -16.12
CA LEU A 232 -0.71 -0.04 -16.48
C LEU A 232 -0.99 -1.06 -17.59
N GLY A 233 -0.05 -1.22 -18.53
CA GLY A 233 -0.03 -2.34 -19.47
C GLY A 233 0.27 -3.67 -18.78
N ASN A 234 0.05 -4.79 -19.47
CA ASN A 234 0.34 -6.13 -18.94
C ASN A 234 1.85 -6.29 -18.62
N ALA A 235 2.15 -6.79 -17.44
CA ALA A 235 3.50 -6.95 -16.87
C ALA A 235 4.32 -5.64 -16.81
N GLU A 236 3.66 -4.48 -16.94
CA GLU A 236 4.27 -3.20 -16.61
C GLU A 236 4.22 -2.95 -15.10
N PHE A 237 5.05 -2.01 -14.65
CA PHE A 237 5.08 -1.65 -13.24
C PHE A 237 5.33 -0.15 -13.01
N TRP A 238 4.75 0.36 -11.93
CA TRP A 238 5.05 1.68 -11.36
C TRP A 238 5.94 1.53 -10.14
N ILE A 239 6.81 2.51 -9.93
CA ILE A 239 7.77 2.55 -8.84
C ILE A 239 7.47 3.78 -7.99
N ILE A 240 7.28 3.55 -6.69
CA ILE A 240 7.21 4.60 -5.67
C ILE A 240 8.52 4.53 -4.92
N GLU A 241 9.37 5.53 -5.07
CA GLU A 241 10.68 5.60 -4.41
C GLU A 241 10.67 6.53 -3.21
N LYS A 242 11.50 6.19 -2.23
CA LYS A 242 11.77 7.07 -1.09
C LYS A 242 12.54 8.30 -1.58
N ASN A 243 11.98 9.48 -1.36
CA ASN A 243 12.70 10.71 -1.64
C ASN A 243 13.76 10.95 -0.56
N GLU A 244 15.03 10.88 -0.92
CA GLU A 244 16.16 11.09 0.01
C GLU A 244 16.40 12.57 0.36
N LYS A 245 15.73 13.49 -0.38
CA LYS A 245 15.94 14.95 -0.25
C LYS A 245 15.00 15.64 0.75
N ARG A 246 14.23 14.89 1.55
CA ARG A 246 13.37 15.48 2.59
C ARG A 246 13.54 14.77 3.92
#